data_c858f44bc81087c3a7f3835ffc93faa1
#
_entry.id   c858f44bc81087c3a7f3835ffc93faa1
#
_cell.length_a   1.000
_cell.length_b   1.000
_cell.length_c   1.000
_cell.angle_alpha   90.00
_cell.angle_beta   90.00
_cell.angle_gamma   90.00
#
_symmetry.space_group_name_H-M   'P 1'
#
loop_
_entity.id
_entity.type
_entity.pdbx_description
1 polymer ?
#
loop_
_entity_poly.entity_id
_entity_poly.type
_entity_poly.pdbx_seq_one_letter_code
_entity_poly.pdbx_strand_id
1 'polypeptide(L)'
;MRWGKKKIAKLYKDDYNQKISSWKVERVIRVHNLYPDQIKAEKQRKKLKNATKKDRIQKLEIKEEHWFLLHLDTIVIYWGSIKRYILTAIDHHGKVAYARMYTTKSSRSAKDFLCRLHYLLDADILNIQTDNGSEFYLEFEEALKALKIKHWFSRPRTPKDNSVAEKFNQTLQKEWLNDGHFTPVIRDFNQALTIWLEEYNFLRPHQTLDYLTPYEYLEYTLRKQQKLLPTYSASA
;
A
#
# COMPACT_ATOMS: atom_id res chain seq x y z
N MET A 1 29.77 -14.45 -12.07
CA MET A 1 29.54 -13.55 -13.22
C MET A 1 28.97 -14.38 -14.36
N ARG A 2 27.85 -13.95 -15.00
CA ARG A 2 27.20 -14.75 -16.07
C ARG A 2 27.45 -14.11 -17.43
N TRP A 3 28.16 -14.82 -18.28
CA TRP A 3 28.56 -14.32 -19.59
C TRP A 3 27.68 -14.90 -20.69
N GLY A 4 27.32 -14.09 -21.69
CA GLY A 4 26.57 -14.56 -22.84
C GLY A 4 27.43 -15.46 -23.76
N LYS A 5 26.76 -16.35 -24.51
CA LYS A 5 27.37 -17.36 -25.37
C LYS A 5 28.51 -16.86 -26.28
N LYS A 6 28.38 -15.64 -26.82
CA LYS A 6 29.41 -15.04 -27.69
C LYS A 6 30.68 -14.68 -26.90
N LYS A 7 30.55 -14.18 -25.66
CA LYS A 7 31.71 -13.86 -24.79
C LYS A 7 32.41 -15.10 -24.35
N ILE A 8 31.66 -16.17 -23.98
CA ILE A 8 32.27 -17.48 -23.62
C ILE A 8 33.02 -18.08 -24.78
N ALA A 9 32.44 -18.05 -25.99
CA ALA A 9 33.10 -18.57 -27.18
C ALA A 9 34.40 -17.82 -27.52
N LYS A 10 34.44 -16.49 -27.25
CA LYS A 10 35.67 -15.70 -27.41
C LYS A 10 36.73 -16.07 -26.37
N LEU A 11 36.37 -16.14 -25.10
CA LEU A 11 37.27 -16.53 -24.02
C LEU A 11 37.84 -17.93 -24.24
N TYR A 12 37.01 -18.90 -24.64
CA TYR A 12 37.44 -20.24 -24.95
C TYR A 12 38.50 -20.24 -26.04
N LYS A 13 38.34 -19.37 -27.07
CA LYS A 13 39.35 -19.20 -28.11
C LYS A 13 40.65 -18.59 -27.55
N ASP A 14 40.53 -17.61 -26.67
CA ASP A 14 41.66 -16.90 -26.11
C ASP A 14 42.45 -17.82 -25.14
N ASP A 15 41.76 -18.65 -24.33
CA ASP A 15 42.35 -19.54 -23.33
C ASP A 15 42.92 -20.84 -23.94
N TYR A 16 42.24 -21.43 -24.92
CA TYR A 16 42.58 -22.75 -25.48
C TYR A 16 43.06 -22.71 -26.93
N ASN A 17 43.16 -21.55 -27.53
CA ASN A 17 43.48 -21.35 -28.96
C ASN A 17 42.65 -22.18 -29.95
N GLN A 18 41.42 -22.54 -29.52
CA GLN A 18 40.46 -23.32 -30.30
C GLN A 18 39.17 -22.54 -30.52
N LYS A 19 38.64 -22.54 -31.76
CA LYS A 19 37.37 -21.90 -32.09
C LYS A 19 36.21 -22.82 -31.71
N ILE A 20 35.32 -22.34 -30.81
CA ILE A 20 34.03 -22.97 -30.54
C ILE A 20 32.90 -22.09 -31.06
N SER A 21 31.88 -22.68 -31.70
CA SER A 21 30.73 -21.92 -32.15
C SER A 21 29.84 -21.51 -30.97
N SER A 22 29.26 -20.32 -31.03
CA SER A 22 28.31 -19.85 -29.99
C SER A 22 27.09 -20.76 -29.84
N TRP A 23 26.74 -21.53 -30.88
CA TRP A 23 25.68 -22.53 -30.81
C TRP A 23 26.09 -23.75 -29.95
N LYS A 24 27.31 -24.22 -30.06
CA LYS A 24 27.84 -25.32 -29.18
C LYS A 24 27.84 -24.87 -27.70
N VAL A 25 28.29 -23.65 -27.43
CA VAL A 25 28.24 -23.06 -26.08
C VAL A 25 26.78 -23.01 -25.55
N GLU A 26 25.83 -22.55 -26.36
CA GLU A 26 24.43 -22.52 -25.96
C GLU A 26 23.86 -23.92 -25.68
N ARG A 27 24.23 -24.91 -26.48
CA ARG A 27 23.82 -26.31 -26.28
C ARG A 27 24.34 -26.86 -24.95
N VAL A 28 25.62 -26.61 -24.59
CA VAL A 28 26.19 -27.02 -23.32
C VAL A 28 25.50 -26.36 -22.15
N ILE A 29 25.29 -25.03 -22.22
CA ILE A 29 24.56 -24.27 -21.21
C ILE A 29 23.16 -24.85 -20.96
N ARG A 30 22.45 -25.24 -22.04
CA ARG A 30 21.11 -25.81 -21.98
C ARG A 30 21.09 -27.23 -21.43
N VAL A 31 21.97 -28.09 -21.91
CA VAL A 31 22.03 -29.51 -21.51
C VAL A 31 22.39 -29.64 -20.02
N HIS A 32 23.30 -28.79 -19.54
CA HIS A 32 23.79 -28.85 -18.17
C HIS A 32 23.08 -27.86 -17.22
N ASN A 33 21.99 -27.20 -17.66
CA ASN A 33 21.26 -26.21 -16.88
C ASN A 33 22.17 -25.17 -16.17
N LEU A 34 23.24 -24.73 -16.84
CA LEU A 34 24.23 -23.83 -16.26
C LEU A 34 23.69 -22.40 -16.02
N TYR A 35 22.57 -22.05 -16.61
CA TYR A 35 21.87 -20.79 -16.37
C TYR A 35 20.46 -21.05 -15.82
N PRO A 36 19.96 -20.16 -14.98
CA PRO A 36 18.60 -20.32 -14.49
C PRO A 36 17.60 -20.27 -15.63
N ASP A 37 16.53 -20.99 -15.43
CA ASP A 37 15.39 -21.21 -16.28
C ASP A 37 14.98 -19.94 -17.06
N GLN A 38 15.27 -19.93 -18.36
CA GLN A 38 14.88 -18.83 -19.26
C GLN A 38 13.37 -18.63 -19.28
N ILE A 39 12.59 -19.70 -19.06
CA ILE A 39 11.12 -19.64 -18.99
C ILE A 39 10.67 -18.81 -17.79
N LYS A 40 11.35 -18.96 -16.63
CA LYS A 40 11.07 -18.11 -15.45
C LYS A 40 11.45 -16.65 -15.71
N ALA A 41 12.60 -16.42 -16.34
CA ALA A 41 13.06 -15.07 -16.67
C ALA A 41 12.12 -14.40 -17.73
N GLU A 42 11.63 -15.16 -18.69
CA GLU A 42 10.71 -14.67 -19.71
C GLU A 42 9.30 -14.45 -19.16
N LYS A 43 8.82 -15.32 -18.28
CA LYS A 43 7.59 -15.12 -17.51
C LYS A 43 7.68 -13.86 -16.62
N GLN A 44 8.82 -13.64 -15.97
CA GLN A 44 9.04 -12.41 -15.21
C GLN A 44 9.08 -11.17 -16.11
N ARG A 45 9.75 -11.24 -17.28
CA ARG A 45 9.75 -10.13 -18.26
C ARG A 45 8.36 -9.86 -18.84
N LYS A 46 7.57 -10.91 -19.14
CA LYS A 46 6.16 -10.75 -19.58
C LYS A 46 5.30 -10.17 -18.45
N LYS A 47 5.50 -10.62 -17.20
CA LYS A 47 4.82 -10.07 -16.03
C LYS A 47 5.17 -8.59 -15.81
N LEU A 48 6.42 -8.18 -16.04
CA LEU A 48 6.85 -6.79 -15.97
C LEU A 48 6.33 -5.94 -17.15
N LYS A 49 6.22 -6.51 -18.36
CA LYS A 49 5.63 -5.83 -19.53
C LYS A 49 4.11 -5.70 -19.43
N ASN A 50 3.45 -6.70 -18.85
CA ASN A 50 2.01 -6.71 -18.61
C ASN A 50 1.64 -6.11 -17.24
N ALA A 51 2.63 -5.61 -16.48
CA ALA A 51 2.35 -4.80 -15.32
C ALA A 51 1.52 -3.60 -15.79
N THR A 52 0.25 -3.61 -15.46
CA THR A 52 -0.72 -2.57 -15.74
C THR A 52 -0.04 -1.22 -15.50
N LYS A 53 -0.17 -0.31 -16.46
CA LYS A 53 0.41 1.03 -16.36
C LYS A 53 -0.16 1.67 -15.09
N LYS A 54 0.64 1.67 -14.03
CA LYS A 54 0.21 2.13 -12.72
C LYS A 54 -0.02 3.62 -12.75
N ASP A 55 -1.18 4.06 -12.32
CA ASP A 55 -1.43 5.47 -12.10
C ASP A 55 -0.63 5.93 -10.87
N ARG A 56 0.26 6.91 -11.07
CA ARG A 56 1.13 7.44 -10.04
C ARG A 56 0.49 8.64 -9.37
N ILE A 57 0.57 8.68 -8.03
CA ILE A 57 -0.07 9.71 -7.20
C ILE A 57 0.28 11.16 -7.63
N GLN A 58 1.48 11.40 -8.15
CA GLN A 58 1.90 12.72 -8.65
C GLN A 58 0.99 13.30 -9.76
N LYS A 59 0.15 12.46 -10.40
CA LYS A 59 -0.78 12.87 -11.45
C LYS A 59 -2.17 13.22 -10.89
N LEU A 60 -2.40 12.92 -9.63
CA LEU A 60 -3.65 13.26 -8.97
C LEU A 60 -3.56 14.69 -8.46
N GLU A 61 -4.48 15.52 -8.89
CA GLU A 61 -4.75 16.81 -8.25
C GLU A 61 -5.52 16.53 -6.96
N ILE A 62 -4.84 16.68 -5.83
CA ILE A 62 -5.40 16.35 -4.51
C ILE A 62 -6.32 17.50 -4.10
N LYS A 63 -7.55 17.17 -3.76
CA LYS A 63 -8.53 18.11 -3.24
C LYS A 63 -8.55 18.10 -1.72
N GLU A 64 -8.80 19.26 -1.14
CA GLU A 64 -8.99 19.41 0.31
C GLU A 64 -10.44 19.04 0.70
N GLU A 65 -10.78 17.79 0.44
CA GLU A 65 -12.09 17.20 0.70
C GLU A 65 -11.90 15.89 1.49
N HIS A 66 -12.79 15.63 2.45
CA HIS A 66 -12.80 14.34 3.17
C HIS A 66 -13.08 13.20 2.21
N TRP A 67 -12.43 12.07 2.45
CA TRP A 67 -12.56 10.82 1.67
C TRP A 67 -12.16 10.94 0.20
N PHE A 68 -11.68 12.12 -0.24
CA PHE A 68 -11.15 12.28 -1.59
C PHE A 68 -9.94 11.39 -1.83
N LEU A 69 -9.03 11.28 -0.86
CA LEU A 69 -7.84 10.45 -0.93
C LEU A 69 -7.53 9.80 0.42
N LEU A 70 -7.53 8.48 0.47
CA LEU A 70 -7.04 7.71 1.60
C LEU A 70 -5.68 7.10 1.28
N HIS A 71 -4.76 7.16 2.24
CA HIS A 71 -3.46 6.50 2.18
C HIS A 71 -3.54 5.18 2.93
N LEU A 72 -3.18 4.08 2.27
CA LEU A 72 -3.11 2.77 2.89
C LEU A 72 -1.65 2.29 2.93
N ASP A 73 -1.29 1.65 4.03
CA ASP A 73 0.05 1.09 4.25
C ASP A 73 -0.01 -0.17 5.12
N THR A 74 1.11 -0.86 5.26
CA THR A 74 1.22 -2.08 6.06
C THR A 74 2.41 -2.00 7.02
N ILE A 75 2.15 -2.01 8.32
CA ILE A 75 3.18 -2.19 9.35
C ILE A 75 3.41 -3.69 9.55
N VAL A 76 4.67 -4.09 9.60
CA VAL A 76 5.06 -5.46 9.92
C VAL A 76 5.64 -5.49 11.33
N ILE A 77 5.08 -6.32 12.19
CA ILE A 77 5.54 -6.49 13.57
C ILE A 77 5.93 -7.94 13.84
N TYR A 78 6.87 -8.09 14.76
CA TYR A 78 7.38 -9.38 15.20
C TYR A 78 7.21 -9.51 16.70
N TRP A 79 6.72 -10.68 17.13
CA TRP A 79 6.66 -11.10 18.53
C TRP A 79 7.40 -12.44 18.63
N GLY A 80 8.68 -12.36 18.98
CA GLY A 80 9.57 -13.53 18.85
C GLY A 80 9.58 -14.07 17.42
N SER A 81 9.16 -15.32 17.23
CA SER A 81 9.04 -15.96 15.91
C SER A 81 7.71 -15.67 15.20
N ILE A 82 6.75 -15.05 15.90
CA ILE A 82 5.42 -14.78 15.33
C ILE A 82 5.46 -13.47 14.55
N LYS A 83 5.02 -13.51 13.30
CA LYS A 83 4.90 -12.34 12.42
C LYS A 83 3.45 -11.93 12.27
N ARG A 84 3.16 -10.62 12.38
CA ARG A 84 1.83 -10.03 12.21
C ARG A 84 1.91 -8.80 11.32
N TYR A 85 0.77 -8.43 10.75
CA TYR A 85 0.66 -7.32 9.80
C TYR A 85 -0.49 -6.42 10.21
N ILE A 86 -0.20 -5.14 10.41
CA ILE A 86 -1.25 -4.14 10.65
C ILE A 86 -1.43 -3.36 9.36
N LEU A 87 -2.61 -3.51 8.76
CA LEU A 87 -3.04 -2.64 7.67
C LEU A 87 -3.56 -1.34 8.27
N THR A 88 -3.16 -0.23 7.71
CA THR A 88 -3.52 1.11 8.15
C THR A 88 -4.13 1.91 7.01
N ALA A 89 -5.06 2.79 7.32
CA ALA A 89 -5.65 3.76 6.41
C ALA A 89 -5.77 5.10 7.12
N ILE A 90 -5.52 6.19 6.41
CA ILE A 90 -5.70 7.54 6.91
C ILE A 90 -6.21 8.46 5.81
N ASP A 91 -7.22 9.27 6.12
CA ASP A 91 -7.70 10.33 5.22
C ASP A 91 -6.65 11.42 5.04
N HIS A 92 -6.43 11.82 3.78
CA HIS A 92 -5.42 12.84 3.46
C HIS A 92 -5.75 14.20 4.08
N HIS A 93 -7.02 14.61 4.01
CA HIS A 93 -7.46 15.93 4.46
C HIS A 93 -7.79 15.93 5.95
N GLY A 94 -8.75 15.13 6.39
CA GLY A 94 -9.29 15.14 7.76
C GLY A 94 -8.53 14.30 8.77
N LYS A 95 -7.52 13.52 8.35
CA LYS A 95 -6.70 12.66 9.22
C LYS A 95 -7.46 11.59 10.01
N VAL A 96 -8.73 11.33 9.68
CA VAL A 96 -9.45 10.18 10.25
C VAL A 96 -8.73 8.90 9.87
N ALA A 97 -8.45 8.06 10.85
CA ALA A 97 -7.62 6.89 10.69
C ALA A 97 -8.33 5.59 11.09
N TYR A 98 -7.95 4.52 10.42
CA TYR A 98 -8.37 3.16 10.73
C TYR A 98 -7.19 2.20 10.61
N ALA A 99 -7.14 1.20 11.48
CA ALA A 99 -6.09 0.17 11.45
C ALA A 99 -6.63 -1.17 11.93
N ARG A 100 -6.04 -2.28 11.44
CA ARG A 100 -6.42 -3.63 11.83
C ARG A 100 -5.28 -4.61 11.62
N MET A 101 -5.07 -5.53 12.58
CA MET A 101 -4.07 -6.57 12.50
C MET A 101 -4.59 -7.83 11.81
N TYR A 102 -3.71 -8.44 11.00
CA TYR A 102 -3.93 -9.70 10.28
C TYR A 102 -2.77 -10.68 10.49
N THR A 103 -3.06 -11.97 10.29
CA THR A 103 -2.04 -13.03 10.33
C THR A 103 -1.18 -13.06 9.07
N THR A 104 -1.71 -12.59 7.94
CA THR A 104 -1.05 -12.67 6.63
C THR A 104 -1.07 -11.33 5.90
N LYS A 105 0.01 -11.05 5.17
CA LYS A 105 0.11 -9.95 4.20
C LYS A 105 -0.34 -10.44 2.83
N SER A 106 -1.65 -10.62 2.66
CA SER A 106 -2.25 -11.13 1.42
C SER A 106 -3.24 -10.14 0.84
N SER A 107 -3.51 -10.25 -0.47
CA SER A 107 -4.53 -9.43 -1.12
C SER A 107 -5.94 -9.68 -0.57
N ARG A 108 -6.21 -10.88 -0.06
CA ARG A 108 -7.46 -11.20 0.66
C ARG A 108 -7.56 -10.42 1.97
N SER A 109 -6.47 -10.31 2.74
CA SER A 109 -6.44 -9.50 3.96
C SER A 109 -6.67 -8.01 3.64
N ALA A 110 -6.04 -7.51 2.58
CA ALA A 110 -6.21 -6.12 2.14
C ALA A 110 -7.65 -5.86 1.62
N LYS A 111 -8.26 -6.82 0.93
CA LYS A 111 -9.67 -6.76 0.53
C LYS A 111 -10.60 -6.71 1.76
N ASP A 112 -10.42 -7.59 2.75
CA ASP A 112 -11.23 -7.58 3.98
C ASP A 112 -11.09 -6.23 4.70
N PHE A 113 -9.85 -5.71 4.79
CA PHE A 113 -9.58 -4.40 5.37
C PHE A 113 -10.33 -3.28 4.64
N LEU A 114 -10.27 -3.25 3.30
CA LEU A 114 -10.96 -2.26 2.48
C LEU A 114 -12.48 -2.33 2.65
N CYS A 115 -13.06 -3.53 2.66
CA CYS A 115 -14.50 -3.70 2.84
C CYS A 115 -14.97 -3.19 4.22
N ARG A 116 -14.18 -3.45 5.27
CA ARG A 116 -14.46 -2.92 6.62
C ARG A 116 -14.32 -1.42 6.68
N LEU A 117 -13.25 -0.88 6.11
CA LEU A 117 -13.03 0.56 6.04
C LEU A 117 -14.18 1.27 5.35
N HIS A 118 -14.60 0.79 4.18
CA HIS A 118 -15.73 1.34 3.43
C HIS A 118 -17.04 1.28 4.24
N TYR A 119 -17.30 0.15 4.92
CA TYR A 119 -18.47 -0.01 5.78
C TYR A 119 -18.48 0.95 6.97
N LEU A 120 -17.31 1.12 7.63
CA LEU A 120 -17.20 1.98 8.83
C LEU A 120 -17.30 3.47 8.50
N LEU A 121 -16.77 3.89 7.35
CA LEU A 121 -16.82 5.30 6.96
C LEU A 121 -18.18 5.72 6.45
N ASP A 122 -18.98 4.77 5.93
CA ASP A 122 -20.30 5.02 5.31
C ASP A 122 -20.28 6.24 4.37
N ALA A 123 -19.23 6.33 3.57
CA ALA A 123 -18.95 7.48 2.71
C ALA A 123 -18.32 7.06 1.38
N ASP A 124 -18.44 7.90 0.36
CA ASP A 124 -17.86 7.68 -0.96
C ASP A 124 -16.35 7.97 -0.96
N ILE A 125 -15.55 6.92 -0.86
CA ILE A 125 -14.11 7.00 -1.04
C ILE A 125 -13.82 7.10 -2.53
N LEU A 126 -13.19 8.19 -2.98
CA LEU A 126 -12.92 8.40 -4.40
C LEU A 126 -11.58 7.80 -4.84
N ASN A 127 -10.55 7.97 -4.04
CA ASN A 127 -9.19 7.55 -4.38
C ASN A 127 -8.52 6.86 -3.20
N ILE A 128 -7.76 5.81 -3.51
CA ILE A 128 -6.88 5.16 -2.55
C ILE A 128 -5.46 5.16 -3.10
N GLN A 129 -4.50 5.56 -2.26
CA GLN A 129 -3.09 5.46 -2.53
C GLN A 129 -2.48 4.35 -1.69
N THR A 130 -1.63 3.54 -2.33
CA THR A 130 -0.80 2.51 -1.67
C THR A 130 0.66 2.63 -2.13
N ASP A 131 1.52 1.92 -1.44
CA ASP A 131 2.83 1.58 -1.97
C ASP A 131 2.73 0.54 -3.10
N ASN A 132 3.86 -0.08 -3.49
CA ASN A 132 3.86 -1.14 -4.48
C ASN A 132 3.81 -2.55 -3.85
N GLY A 133 3.28 -2.68 -2.65
CA GLY A 133 3.16 -3.94 -1.91
C GLY A 133 2.31 -4.98 -2.65
N SER A 134 2.69 -6.24 -2.53
CA SER A 134 2.00 -7.34 -3.24
C SER A 134 0.58 -7.59 -2.75
N GLU A 135 0.25 -7.17 -1.55
CA GLU A 135 -1.08 -7.24 -0.94
C GLU A 135 -2.12 -6.35 -1.63
N PHE A 136 -1.67 -5.28 -2.28
CA PHE A 136 -2.54 -4.30 -2.94
C PHE A 136 -2.83 -4.62 -4.41
N TYR A 137 -2.76 -5.91 -4.77
CA TYR A 137 -3.12 -6.42 -6.11
C TYR A 137 -4.24 -7.45 -6.03
N LEU A 138 -4.56 -8.09 -7.14
CA LEU A 138 -5.53 -9.21 -7.24
C LEU A 138 -6.87 -8.87 -6.56
N GLU A 139 -7.25 -9.60 -5.51
CA GLU A 139 -8.54 -9.47 -4.82
C GLU A 139 -8.77 -8.06 -4.25
N PHE A 140 -7.71 -7.34 -3.89
CA PHE A 140 -7.81 -5.94 -3.47
C PHE A 140 -8.20 -5.02 -4.64
N GLU A 141 -7.55 -5.18 -5.81
CA GLU A 141 -7.89 -4.39 -7.02
C GLU A 141 -9.31 -4.71 -7.52
N GLU A 142 -9.75 -5.97 -7.40
CA GLU A 142 -11.12 -6.36 -7.72
C GLU A 142 -12.14 -5.66 -6.80
N ALA A 143 -11.84 -5.58 -5.51
CA ALA A 143 -12.68 -4.85 -4.55
C ALA A 143 -12.73 -3.36 -4.83
N LEU A 144 -11.60 -2.71 -5.15
CA LEU A 144 -11.57 -1.30 -5.54
C LEU A 144 -12.44 -1.04 -6.77
N LYS A 145 -12.37 -1.91 -7.78
CA LYS A 145 -13.21 -1.80 -8.98
C LYS A 145 -14.70 -1.94 -8.66
N ALA A 146 -15.06 -2.91 -7.82
CA ALA A 146 -16.43 -3.12 -7.39
C ALA A 146 -17.01 -1.91 -6.64
N LEU A 147 -16.19 -1.26 -5.81
CA LEU A 147 -16.53 -0.05 -5.07
C LEU A 147 -16.35 1.25 -5.88
N LYS A 148 -15.90 1.16 -7.15
CA LYS A 148 -15.60 2.30 -8.04
C LYS A 148 -14.54 3.27 -7.49
N ILE A 149 -13.62 2.76 -6.67
CA ILE A 149 -12.52 3.53 -6.06
C ILE A 149 -11.32 3.48 -7.00
N LYS A 150 -10.70 4.63 -7.26
CA LYS A 150 -9.52 4.73 -8.10
C LYS A 150 -8.25 4.41 -7.30
N HIS A 151 -7.39 3.54 -7.86
CA HIS A 151 -6.13 3.13 -7.24
C HIS A 151 -4.95 3.94 -7.75
N TRP A 152 -4.21 4.53 -6.83
CA TRP A 152 -2.98 5.27 -7.09
C TRP A 152 -1.80 4.63 -6.39
N PHE A 153 -0.63 4.70 -7.02
CA PHE A 153 0.59 4.11 -6.49
C PHE A 153 1.63 5.18 -6.18
N SER A 154 2.27 5.07 -5.02
CA SER A 154 3.47 5.85 -4.68
C SER A 154 4.59 5.55 -5.68
N ARG A 155 5.43 6.56 -5.96
CA ARG A 155 6.64 6.34 -6.75
C ARG A 155 7.65 5.53 -5.94
N PRO A 156 8.41 4.63 -6.59
CA PRO A 156 9.49 3.93 -5.90
C PRO A 156 10.52 4.93 -5.35
N ARG A 157 10.98 4.69 -4.13
CA ARG A 157 12.02 5.49 -3.47
C ARG A 157 11.67 6.98 -3.30
N THR A 158 10.39 7.30 -3.15
CA THR A 158 9.90 8.66 -2.94
C THR A 158 9.06 8.71 -1.65
N PRO A 159 9.70 8.83 -0.44
CA PRO A 159 8.97 8.84 0.83
C PRO A 159 7.91 9.93 0.91
N LYS A 160 8.15 11.08 0.27
CA LYS A 160 7.18 12.20 0.25
C LYS A 160 5.79 11.79 -0.25
N ASP A 161 5.71 10.80 -1.14
CA ASP A 161 4.43 10.36 -1.70
C ASP A 161 3.55 9.65 -0.64
N ASN A 162 4.15 9.07 0.41
CA ASN A 162 3.44 8.32 1.46
C ASN A 162 3.57 8.95 2.87
N SER A 163 4.01 10.19 2.93
CA SER A 163 4.36 10.86 4.19
C SER A 163 3.20 10.92 5.20
N VAL A 164 1.95 10.98 4.74
CA VAL A 164 0.76 11.02 5.61
C VAL A 164 0.57 9.67 6.30
N ALA A 165 0.62 8.56 5.56
CA ALA A 165 0.54 7.22 6.14
C ALA A 165 1.76 6.91 7.03
N GLU A 166 2.97 7.28 6.59
CA GLU A 166 4.18 7.08 7.39
C GLU A 166 4.09 7.81 8.74
N LYS A 167 3.56 9.04 8.76
CA LYS A 167 3.38 9.82 9.98
C LYS A 167 2.35 9.19 10.92
N PHE A 168 1.23 8.71 10.40
CA PHE A 168 0.25 7.95 11.17
C PHE A 168 0.86 6.66 11.73
N ASN A 169 1.56 5.89 10.91
CA ASN A 169 2.23 4.67 11.32
C ASN A 169 3.27 4.91 12.43
N GLN A 170 4.03 6.02 12.35
CA GLN A 170 4.95 6.43 13.41
C GLN A 170 4.22 6.79 14.70
N THR A 171 3.08 7.47 14.62
CA THR A 171 2.25 7.80 15.79
C THR A 171 1.74 6.51 16.45
N LEU A 172 1.13 5.61 15.68
CA LEU A 172 0.66 4.31 16.16
C LEU A 172 1.77 3.50 16.84
N GLN A 173 2.97 3.49 16.24
CA GLN A 173 4.11 2.77 16.82
C GLN A 173 4.60 3.42 18.11
N LYS A 174 4.77 4.73 18.13
CA LYS A 174 5.35 5.44 19.27
C LYS A 174 4.40 5.59 20.45
N GLU A 175 3.13 5.91 20.17
CA GLU A 175 2.15 6.24 21.20
C GLU A 175 1.37 5.03 21.68
N TRP A 176 1.51 3.86 21.03
CA TRP A 176 0.74 2.68 21.43
C TRP A 176 1.53 1.37 21.38
N LEU A 177 2.13 0.99 20.26
CA LEU A 177 2.84 -0.30 20.14
C LEU A 177 4.07 -0.36 21.06
N ASN A 178 4.85 0.71 21.15
CA ASN A 178 6.06 0.77 21.96
C ASN A 178 5.76 0.82 23.46
N ASP A 179 4.55 1.19 23.86
CA ASP A 179 4.09 1.19 25.26
C ASP A 179 3.63 -0.20 25.73
N GLY A 180 3.92 -1.26 24.96
CA GLY A 180 3.70 -2.64 25.35
C GLY A 180 2.31 -3.19 25.01
N HIS A 181 1.49 -2.49 24.27
CA HIS A 181 0.13 -2.92 23.87
C HIS A 181 0.10 -3.98 22.78
N PHE A 182 1.15 -4.80 22.67
CA PHE A 182 1.20 -5.88 21.70
C PHE A 182 0.80 -7.23 22.29
N THR A 183 -0.15 -7.90 21.64
CA THR A 183 -0.48 -9.31 21.85
C THR A 183 -0.54 -10.03 20.50
N PRO A 184 -0.06 -11.30 20.40
CA PRO A 184 -0.15 -12.06 19.15
C PRO A 184 -1.56 -12.54 18.83
N VAL A 185 -2.50 -12.44 19.79
CA VAL A 185 -3.90 -12.84 19.63
C VAL A 185 -4.65 -11.75 18.86
N ILE A 186 -5.03 -12.06 17.63
CA ILE A 186 -5.65 -11.11 16.68
C ILE A 186 -6.88 -10.41 17.24
N ARG A 187 -7.75 -11.16 17.92
CA ARG A 187 -8.99 -10.63 18.49
C ARG A 187 -8.69 -9.56 19.54
N ASP A 188 -7.88 -9.90 20.52
CA ASP A 188 -7.58 -9.05 21.66
C ASP A 188 -6.79 -7.80 21.22
N PHE A 189 -5.83 -7.99 20.30
CA PHE A 189 -5.10 -6.89 19.70
C PHE A 189 -6.04 -5.92 18.99
N ASN A 190 -6.92 -6.43 18.12
CA ASN A 190 -7.83 -5.56 17.35
C ASN A 190 -8.86 -4.86 18.24
N GLN A 191 -9.26 -5.48 19.34
CA GLN A 191 -10.14 -4.85 20.33
C GLN A 191 -9.43 -3.67 21.01
N ALA A 192 -8.21 -3.87 21.50
CA ALA A 192 -7.42 -2.80 22.12
C ALA A 192 -7.04 -1.71 21.10
N LEU A 193 -6.70 -2.09 19.87
CA LEU A 193 -6.41 -1.14 18.78
C LEU A 193 -7.64 -0.28 18.45
N THR A 194 -8.85 -0.83 18.50
CA THR A 194 -10.07 -0.07 18.26
C THR A 194 -10.24 1.04 19.29
N ILE A 195 -10.02 0.74 20.58
CA ILE A 195 -10.09 1.74 21.66
C ILE A 195 -9.07 2.87 21.42
N TRP A 196 -7.83 2.52 21.08
CA TRP A 196 -6.82 3.53 20.75
C TRP A 196 -7.19 4.37 19.52
N LEU A 197 -7.81 3.76 18.50
CA LEU A 197 -8.29 4.49 17.31
C LEU A 197 -9.44 5.45 17.63
N GLU A 198 -10.30 5.10 18.60
CA GLU A 198 -11.31 6.01 19.12
C GLU A 198 -10.64 7.22 19.80
N GLU A 199 -9.64 6.99 20.67
CA GLU A 199 -8.87 8.08 21.25
C GLU A 199 -8.18 8.94 20.19
N TYR A 200 -7.55 8.32 19.18
CA TYR A 200 -6.89 9.02 18.08
C TYR A 200 -7.84 9.91 17.28
N ASN A 201 -9.02 9.40 16.95
CA ASN A 201 -9.97 10.09 16.09
C ASN A 201 -10.83 11.14 16.83
N PHE A 202 -11.17 10.89 18.10
CA PHE A 202 -12.15 11.71 18.84
C PHE A 202 -11.55 12.55 19.97
N LEU A 203 -10.39 12.20 20.48
CA LEU A 203 -9.81 12.88 21.65
C LEU A 203 -8.45 13.50 21.39
N ARG A 204 -7.65 12.94 20.48
CA ARG A 204 -6.28 13.39 20.21
C ARG A 204 -6.28 14.65 19.35
N PRO A 205 -5.75 15.80 19.83
CA PRO A 205 -5.63 17.01 19.02
C PRO A 205 -4.51 16.87 17.99
N HIS A 206 -4.73 17.41 16.79
CA HIS A 206 -3.78 17.37 15.68
C HIS A 206 -3.32 18.77 15.29
N GLN A 207 -2.03 19.03 15.35
CA GLN A 207 -1.46 20.33 15.00
C GLN A 207 -1.81 20.76 13.55
N THR A 208 -1.87 19.80 12.61
CA THR A 208 -2.23 20.08 11.20
C THR A 208 -3.72 20.35 10.99
N LEU A 209 -4.55 20.18 12.00
CA LEU A 209 -5.98 20.46 12.03
C LEU A 209 -6.31 21.59 13.02
N ASP A 210 -5.38 22.52 13.25
CA ASP A 210 -5.51 23.64 14.21
C ASP A 210 -5.87 23.13 15.63
N TYR A 211 -5.27 22.01 16.04
CA TYR A 211 -5.50 21.32 17.29
C TYR A 211 -6.90 20.75 17.48
N LEU A 212 -7.72 20.71 16.44
CA LEU A 212 -8.94 19.90 16.45
C LEU A 212 -8.59 18.41 16.36
N THR A 213 -9.51 17.59 16.87
CA THR A 213 -9.47 16.15 16.60
C THR A 213 -9.91 15.88 15.15
N PRO A 214 -9.57 14.74 14.54
CA PRO A 214 -10.04 14.38 13.20
C PRO A 214 -11.55 14.47 13.04
N TYR A 215 -12.32 14.07 14.03
CA TYR A 215 -13.79 14.13 13.98
C TYR A 215 -14.34 15.55 14.15
N GLU A 216 -13.79 16.35 15.07
CA GLU A 216 -14.18 17.77 15.19
C GLU A 216 -13.91 18.53 13.90
N TYR A 217 -12.78 18.25 13.25
CA TYR A 217 -12.44 18.87 11.98
C TYR A 217 -13.38 18.41 10.86
N LEU A 218 -13.76 17.13 10.82
CA LEU A 218 -14.77 16.61 9.90
C LEU A 218 -16.11 17.33 10.08
N GLU A 219 -16.61 17.41 11.31
CA GLU A 219 -17.87 18.14 11.60
C GLU A 219 -17.79 19.61 11.22
N TYR A 220 -16.70 20.29 11.56
CA TYR A 220 -16.50 21.70 11.22
C TYR A 220 -16.57 21.93 9.71
N THR A 221 -15.89 21.13 8.93
CA THR A 221 -15.85 21.27 7.46
C THR A 221 -17.19 20.93 6.82
N LEU A 222 -17.90 19.88 7.28
CA LEU A 222 -19.23 19.54 6.80
C LEU A 222 -20.25 20.66 7.09
N ARG A 223 -20.23 21.23 8.29
CA ARG A 223 -21.10 22.39 8.64
C ARG A 223 -20.79 23.61 7.78
N LYS A 224 -19.53 23.85 7.45
CA LYS A 224 -19.11 24.93 6.57
C LYS A 224 -19.63 24.72 5.14
N GLN A 225 -19.57 23.50 4.62
CA GLN A 225 -20.10 23.16 3.31
C GLN A 225 -21.64 23.31 3.25
N GLN A 226 -22.37 22.89 4.27
CA GLN A 226 -23.83 23.06 4.35
C GLN A 226 -24.25 24.52 4.36
N LYS A 227 -23.50 25.41 5.02
CA LYS A 227 -23.78 26.86 5.03
C LYS A 227 -23.54 27.55 3.68
N LEU A 228 -22.74 26.95 2.81
CA LEU A 228 -22.44 27.45 1.46
C LEU A 228 -23.46 26.97 0.41
N LEU A 229 -24.31 25.99 0.74
CA LEU A 229 -25.42 25.58 -0.13
C LEU A 229 -26.51 26.63 -0.08
N PRO A 230 -27.04 27.10 -1.24
CA PRO A 230 -28.17 28.03 -1.25
C PRO A 230 -29.33 27.39 -0.50
N THR A 231 -29.84 28.06 0.52
CA THR A 231 -31.13 27.69 1.12
C THR A 231 -32.21 27.94 0.08
N TYR A 232 -32.65 26.88 -0.57
CA TYR A 232 -33.93 26.95 -1.29
C TYR A 232 -35.02 27.16 -0.24
N SER A 233 -35.41 28.43 -0.04
CA SER A 233 -36.67 28.74 0.63
C SER A 233 -37.79 28.17 -0.25
N ALA A 234 -38.45 27.12 0.20
CA ALA A 234 -39.72 26.70 -0.35
C ALA A 234 -40.67 27.87 -0.10
N SER A 235 -40.84 28.71 -1.10
CA SER A 235 -41.96 29.64 -1.16
C SER A 235 -43.22 28.82 -1.33
N ALA A 236 -44.05 28.86 -0.29
CA ALA A 236 -45.42 28.33 -0.23
C ALA A 236 -46.29 28.94 -1.32
#